data_1240ca1b6e56a5d5dbe61cdd1c3d0716
#
_entry.id   1240ca1b6e56a5d5dbe61cdd1c3d0716
#
_cell.length_a   1.000
_cell.length_b   1.000
_cell.length_c   1.000
_cell.angle_alpha   90.00
_cell.angle_beta   90.00
_cell.angle_gamma   90.00
#
_symmetry.space_group_name_H-M   'P 1'
#
loop_
_entity.id
_entity.type
_entity.pdbx_description
1 polymer ?
#
loop_
_entity_poly.entity_id
_entity_poly.type
_entity_poly.pdbx_seq_one_letter_code
_entity_poly.pdbx_strand_id
1 'polypeptide(L)'
;SQMRWQNWPTDSIGDNYITKAQNPDAISKLKGEVARIAMYKGEPVRRSKLVGEGKSLMSSILPSGMRAVAVQISAETSAGGFILPNDHVDVIMTRRSQTPNVGANGFITDTILKNIRVLAIDQTIQEDEEGKKTKVGATATLELTPLQSEIITVAAQMADRLTLALRSVADAQKKPTEEADYLVSGYGHRGTVRLIKSGEVTEVTGQK
;
A
#
# COMPACT_ATOMS: atom_id res chain seq x y z
N SER A 1 31.16 12.96 4.47
CA SER A 1 30.56 12.52 3.21
C SER A 1 30.99 11.10 2.94
N GLN A 2 30.05 10.22 2.63
CA GLN A 2 30.33 8.80 2.29
C GLN A 2 30.71 8.63 0.81
N MET A 3 30.62 9.71 0.02
CA MET A 3 30.91 9.71 -1.41
C MET A 3 32.32 10.25 -1.67
N ARG A 4 33.02 9.60 -2.61
CA ARG A 4 34.34 10.02 -3.11
C ARG A 4 34.47 9.73 -4.59
N TRP A 5 35.30 10.48 -5.28
CA TRP A 5 35.72 10.16 -6.64
C TRP A 5 36.68 8.96 -6.63
N GLN A 6 36.49 8.04 -7.58
CA GLN A 6 37.37 6.90 -7.78
C GLN A 6 37.65 6.74 -9.27
N ASN A 7 38.89 6.35 -9.59
CA ASN A 7 39.26 6.03 -10.95
C ASN A 7 38.55 4.74 -11.37
N TRP A 8 37.99 4.77 -12.56
CA TRP A 8 37.23 3.64 -13.13
C TRP A 8 37.69 3.40 -14.55
N PRO A 9 37.83 2.11 -15.02
CA PRO A 9 38.22 1.81 -16.40
C PRO A 9 37.24 2.44 -17.40
N THR A 10 37.76 3.13 -18.41
CA THR A 10 36.94 3.89 -19.35
C THR A 10 35.96 3.00 -20.10
N ASP A 11 36.38 1.79 -20.46
CA ASP A 11 35.57 0.81 -21.18
C ASP A 11 34.42 0.21 -20.37
N SER A 12 34.45 0.45 -19.05
CA SER A 12 33.42 -0.05 -18.11
C SER A 12 32.46 1.03 -17.62
N ILE A 13 32.57 2.26 -18.16
CA ILE A 13 31.69 3.36 -17.80
C ILE A 13 30.42 3.28 -18.64
N GLY A 14 29.28 2.98 -18.01
CA GLY A 14 27.98 3.06 -18.65
C GLY A 14 27.40 4.48 -18.62
N ASP A 15 26.45 4.76 -19.52
CA ASP A 15 25.80 6.08 -19.71
C ASP A 15 25.12 6.64 -18.44
N ASN A 16 24.78 5.76 -17.51
CA ASN A 16 24.11 6.12 -16.26
C ASN A 16 25.08 6.45 -15.09
N TYR A 17 26.41 6.40 -15.31
CA TYR A 17 27.37 6.71 -14.27
C TYR A 17 27.57 8.22 -14.16
N ILE A 18 27.81 8.67 -12.93
CA ILE A 18 28.11 10.06 -12.65
C ILE A 18 29.64 10.22 -12.69
N THR A 19 30.14 10.86 -13.74
CA THR A 19 31.57 11.08 -13.91
C THR A 19 31.98 12.51 -13.54
N LYS A 20 33.20 12.70 -13.08
CA LYS A 20 33.73 14.02 -12.73
C LYS A 20 33.85 14.93 -13.96
N ALA A 21 34.10 14.36 -15.12
CA ALA A 21 34.20 15.10 -16.37
C ALA A 21 32.88 15.76 -16.79
N GLN A 22 31.76 15.04 -16.61
CA GLN A 22 30.42 15.51 -16.96
C GLN A 22 29.77 16.33 -15.83
N ASN A 23 30.11 16.04 -14.57
CA ASN A 23 29.50 16.67 -13.38
C ASN A 23 30.56 16.88 -12.29
N PRO A 24 31.43 17.89 -12.39
CA PRO A 24 32.50 18.13 -11.41
C PRO A 24 31.96 18.35 -9.99
N ASP A 25 30.80 18.98 -9.85
CA ASP A 25 30.16 19.33 -8.58
C ASP A 25 29.20 18.29 -8.07
N ALA A 26 29.18 17.08 -8.67
CA ALA A 26 28.17 16.04 -8.34
C ALA A 26 28.13 15.69 -6.85
N ILE A 27 29.29 15.58 -6.17
CA ILE A 27 29.33 15.26 -4.73
C ILE A 27 28.59 16.32 -3.91
N SER A 28 28.68 17.59 -4.27
CA SER A 28 27.98 18.67 -3.57
C SER A 28 26.47 18.65 -3.85
N LYS A 29 26.09 18.42 -5.10
CA LYS A 29 24.68 18.34 -5.53
C LYS A 29 23.96 17.12 -4.98
N LEU A 30 24.65 16.00 -4.81
CA LEU A 30 24.08 14.76 -4.29
C LEU A 30 24.02 14.70 -2.75
N LYS A 31 24.55 15.69 -2.05
CA LYS A 31 24.40 15.78 -0.60
C LYS A 31 22.92 16.00 -0.24
N GLY A 32 22.36 15.07 0.53
CA GLY A 32 20.95 15.12 0.95
C GLY A 32 19.97 14.39 0.02
N GLU A 33 20.42 13.91 -1.16
CA GLU A 33 19.60 13.04 -1.97
C GLU A 33 19.42 11.66 -1.33
N VAL A 34 18.28 11.06 -1.57
CA VAL A 34 17.89 9.76 -1.01
C VAL A 34 18.11 8.65 -2.05
N ALA A 35 18.71 7.55 -1.64
CA ALA A 35 18.84 6.37 -2.49
C ALA A 35 17.54 5.57 -2.52
N ARG A 36 17.03 5.22 -3.72
CA ARG A 36 15.88 4.35 -3.93
C ARG A 36 16.16 2.89 -3.62
N ILE A 37 17.42 2.49 -3.72
CA ILE A 37 17.90 1.12 -3.56
C ILE A 37 19.19 1.19 -2.75
N ALA A 38 19.41 0.19 -1.89
CA ALA A 38 20.64 0.08 -1.12
C ALA A 38 21.88 0.09 -2.04
N MET A 39 22.88 0.86 -1.65
CA MET A 39 24.17 0.95 -2.33
C MET A 39 25.29 0.41 -1.41
N TYR A 40 26.17 -0.38 -1.98
CA TYR A 40 27.26 -0.99 -1.24
C TYR A 40 28.54 -0.16 -1.34
N LYS A 41 29.43 -0.34 -0.37
CA LYS A 41 30.75 0.31 -0.38
C LYS A 41 31.56 -0.10 -1.62
N GLY A 42 32.03 0.90 -2.37
CA GLY A 42 32.78 0.67 -3.62
C GLY A 42 31.92 0.60 -4.87
N GLU A 43 30.60 0.62 -4.74
CA GLU A 43 29.70 0.65 -5.88
C GLU A 43 29.65 2.06 -6.51
N PRO A 44 29.66 2.18 -7.86
CA PRO A 44 29.51 3.49 -8.51
C PRO A 44 28.09 4.02 -8.34
N VAL A 45 27.99 5.29 -8.00
CA VAL A 45 26.71 6.00 -7.88
C VAL A 45 26.10 6.19 -9.27
N ARG A 46 24.87 5.73 -9.47
CA ARG A 46 24.10 5.88 -10.70
C ARG A 46 22.88 6.76 -10.44
N ARG A 47 22.54 7.64 -11.39
CA ARG A 47 21.33 8.49 -11.28
C ARG A 47 20.05 7.68 -11.12
N SER A 48 19.96 6.51 -11.74
CA SER A 48 18.80 5.60 -11.63
C SER A 48 18.54 5.06 -10.21
N LYS A 49 19.58 5.08 -9.36
CA LYS A 49 19.49 4.66 -7.96
C LYS A 49 19.13 5.80 -6.99
N LEU A 50 19.05 7.03 -7.47
CA LEU A 50 18.77 8.20 -6.65
C LEU A 50 17.35 8.71 -6.89
N VAL A 51 16.76 9.30 -5.86
CA VAL A 51 15.53 10.08 -5.98
C VAL A 51 15.90 11.45 -6.53
N GLY A 52 15.28 11.84 -7.64
CA GLY A 52 15.57 13.15 -8.26
C GLY A 52 15.25 14.31 -7.32
N GLU A 53 15.98 15.42 -7.52
CA GLU A 53 15.86 16.65 -6.72
C GLU A 53 14.41 17.12 -6.61
N GLY A 54 13.95 17.40 -5.38
CA GLY A 54 12.58 17.85 -5.11
C GLY A 54 11.49 16.78 -5.13
N LYS A 55 11.84 15.50 -5.33
CA LYS A 55 10.86 14.40 -5.27
C LYS A 55 10.96 13.67 -3.93
N SER A 56 9.81 13.39 -3.32
CA SER A 56 9.78 12.55 -2.13
C SER A 56 10.12 11.10 -2.51
N LEU A 57 10.79 10.38 -1.60
CA LEU A 57 11.08 8.95 -1.80
C LEU A 57 9.80 8.17 -2.14
N MET A 58 8.73 8.42 -1.39
CA MET A 58 7.45 7.74 -1.56
C MET A 58 6.87 7.96 -2.97
N SER A 59 6.85 9.21 -3.45
CA SER A 59 6.35 9.50 -4.81
C SER A 59 7.23 8.90 -5.92
N SER A 60 8.49 8.60 -5.63
CA SER A 60 9.43 8.03 -6.60
C SER A 60 9.35 6.51 -6.72
N ILE A 61 8.85 5.82 -5.68
CA ILE A 61 8.65 4.37 -5.70
C ILE A 61 7.25 3.97 -6.17
N LEU A 62 6.31 4.93 -6.24
CA LEU A 62 4.97 4.69 -6.74
C LEU A 62 4.98 4.55 -8.27
N PRO A 63 4.39 3.48 -8.82
CA PRO A 63 4.12 3.39 -10.26
C PRO A 63 3.19 4.51 -10.73
N SER A 64 3.28 4.86 -12.01
CA SER A 64 2.37 5.84 -12.61
C SER A 64 0.92 5.40 -12.45
N GLY A 65 0.06 6.32 -12.05
CA GLY A 65 -1.37 6.04 -11.82
C GLY A 65 -1.71 5.51 -10.42
N MET A 66 -0.71 5.12 -9.61
CA MET A 66 -0.94 4.61 -8.26
C MET A 66 -0.94 5.72 -7.20
N ARG A 67 -1.48 5.42 -6.04
CA ARG A 67 -1.59 6.30 -4.86
C ARG A 67 -1.03 5.58 -3.63
N ALA A 68 -0.42 6.33 -2.73
CA ALA A 68 -0.05 5.85 -1.40
C ALA A 68 -1.07 6.36 -0.38
N VAL A 69 -1.75 5.45 0.30
CA VAL A 69 -2.74 5.80 1.34
C VAL A 69 -2.34 5.11 2.63
N ALA A 70 -2.28 5.87 3.72
CA ALA A 70 -2.02 5.34 5.04
C ALA A 70 -3.34 4.93 5.72
N VAL A 71 -3.37 3.73 6.27
CA VAL A 71 -4.48 3.22 7.08
C VAL A 71 -3.99 2.87 8.47
N GLN A 72 -4.81 3.17 9.48
CA GLN A 72 -4.48 2.82 10.85
C GLN A 72 -4.67 1.32 11.06
N ILE A 73 -3.68 0.69 11.69
CA ILE A 73 -3.67 -0.74 12.02
C ILE A 73 -3.21 -0.95 13.47
N SER A 74 -3.43 -2.15 13.97
CA SER A 74 -2.86 -2.63 15.24
C SER A 74 -2.10 -3.93 15.03
N ALA A 75 -1.38 -4.41 16.03
CA ALA A 75 -0.72 -5.72 15.94
C ALA A 75 -1.74 -6.84 15.66
N GLU A 76 -2.94 -6.76 16.25
CA GLU A 76 -4.02 -7.74 16.03
C GLU A 76 -4.58 -7.71 14.62
N THR A 77 -4.62 -6.53 13.98
CA THR A 77 -5.18 -6.32 12.64
C THR A 77 -4.15 -6.39 11.53
N SER A 78 -2.90 -6.72 11.84
CA SER A 78 -1.78 -6.77 10.90
C SER A 78 -0.96 -8.06 11.01
N ALA A 79 -1.63 -9.21 11.07
CA ALA A 79 -1.01 -10.53 11.16
C ALA A 79 0.07 -10.61 12.28
N GLY A 80 -0.23 -10.06 13.47
CA GLY A 80 0.73 -10.07 14.60
C GLY A 80 1.98 -9.20 14.40
N GLY A 81 1.98 -8.31 13.39
CA GLY A 81 3.14 -7.48 13.05
C GLY A 81 4.13 -8.13 12.09
N PHE A 82 3.77 -9.25 11.47
CA PHE A 82 4.61 -9.95 10.48
C PHE A 82 4.55 -9.34 9.07
N ILE A 83 3.64 -8.39 8.81
CA ILE A 83 3.56 -7.72 7.52
C ILE A 83 4.76 -6.78 7.36
N LEU A 84 5.47 -6.94 6.26
CA LEU A 84 6.65 -6.16 5.90
C LEU A 84 6.41 -5.32 4.64
N PRO A 85 7.20 -4.27 4.39
CA PRO A 85 7.19 -3.57 3.10
C PRO A 85 7.44 -4.53 1.94
N ASN A 86 6.68 -4.36 0.85
CA ASN A 86 6.57 -5.21 -0.35
C ASN A 86 5.74 -6.48 -0.19
N ASP A 87 5.21 -6.78 0.98
CA ASP A 87 4.22 -7.84 1.11
C ASP A 87 2.90 -7.45 0.44
N HIS A 88 2.10 -8.47 0.12
CA HIS A 88 0.75 -8.30 -0.42
C HIS A 88 -0.29 -8.74 0.60
N VAL A 89 -1.31 -7.93 0.75
CA VAL A 89 -2.38 -8.13 1.74
C VAL A 89 -3.76 -8.01 1.10
N ASP A 90 -4.75 -8.64 1.74
CA ASP A 90 -6.14 -8.34 1.52
C ASP A 90 -6.63 -7.43 2.65
N VAL A 91 -7.49 -6.46 2.32
CA VAL A 91 -8.08 -5.54 3.30
C VAL A 91 -9.49 -6.01 3.62
N ILE A 92 -9.73 -6.30 4.88
CA ILE A 92 -10.98 -6.79 5.41
C ILE A 92 -11.59 -5.70 6.29
N MET A 93 -12.81 -5.30 5.99
CA MET A 93 -13.60 -4.34 6.77
C MET A 93 -14.58 -5.09 7.66
N THR A 94 -14.60 -4.76 8.95
CA THR A 94 -15.65 -5.17 9.89
C THR A 94 -16.42 -3.94 10.35
N ARG A 95 -17.75 -3.98 10.24
CA ARG A 95 -18.65 -2.91 10.66
C ARG A 95 -19.88 -3.48 11.36
N ARG A 96 -20.54 -2.68 12.17
CA ARG A 96 -21.82 -3.03 12.77
C ARG A 96 -22.93 -3.03 11.72
N SER A 97 -23.81 -4.02 11.79
CA SER A 97 -25.03 -4.04 11.00
C SER A 97 -26.01 -3.00 11.55
N GLN A 98 -26.57 -2.18 10.66
CA GLN A 98 -27.66 -1.29 11.00
C GLN A 98 -29.02 -2.00 11.02
N THR A 99 -29.09 -3.21 10.47
CA THR A 99 -30.30 -4.01 10.41
C THR A 99 -30.25 -5.07 11.51
N PRO A 100 -31.27 -5.15 12.39
CA PRO A 100 -31.35 -6.20 13.41
C PRO A 100 -31.30 -7.59 12.76
N ASN A 101 -30.59 -8.51 13.39
CA ASN A 101 -30.44 -9.92 12.97
C ASN A 101 -29.72 -10.14 11.62
N VAL A 102 -29.02 -9.17 11.09
CA VAL A 102 -28.14 -9.33 9.92
C VAL A 102 -26.67 -9.38 10.38
N GLY A 103 -25.95 -10.41 9.94
CA GLY A 103 -24.56 -10.67 10.30
C GLY A 103 -24.40 -11.48 11.60
N ALA A 104 -23.20 -12.00 11.80
CA ALA A 104 -22.86 -12.75 13.03
C ALA A 104 -22.74 -11.78 14.21
N ASN A 105 -23.57 -11.93 15.22
CA ASN A 105 -23.61 -11.07 16.41
C ASN A 105 -23.76 -9.56 16.11
N GLY A 106 -24.44 -9.20 15.02
CA GLY A 106 -24.64 -7.83 14.60
C GLY A 106 -23.43 -7.19 13.90
N PHE A 107 -22.46 -7.98 13.45
CA PHE A 107 -21.33 -7.52 12.64
C PHE A 107 -21.39 -8.10 11.23
N ILE A 108 -20.97 -7.28 10.27
CA ILE A 108 -20.77 -7.66 8.87
C ILE A 108 -19.27 -7.51 8.58
N THR A 109 -18.69 -8.53 7.93
CA THR A 109 -17.28 -8.56 7.58
C THR A 109 -17.14 -8.85 6.09
N ASP A 110 -16.49 -7.94 5.38
CA ASP A 110 -16.30 -8.00 3.92
C ASP A 110 -14.83 -7.80 3.56
N THR A 111 -14.30 -8.58 2.60
CA THR A 111 -13.02 -8.29 1.97
C THR A 111 -13.23 -7.21 0.91
N ILE A 112 -12.77 -5.99 1.19
CA ILE A 112 -13.02 -4.81 0.35
C ILE A 112 -11.96 -4.61 -0.74
N LEU A 113 -10.70 -4.96 -0.45
CA LEU A 113 -9.60 -4.88 -1.40
C LEU A 113 -8.77 -6.16 -1.32
N LYS A 114 -8.28 -6.63 -2.47
CA LYS A 114 -7.48 -7.86 -2.58
C LYS A 114 -6.14 -7.58 -3.25
N ASN A 115 -5.10 -8.29 -2.82
CA ASN A 115 -3.77 -8.27 -3.42
C ASN A 115 -3.14 -6.87 -3.47
N ILE A 116 -3.18 -6.15 -2.36
CA ILE A 116 -2.66 -4.80 -2.22
C ILE A 116 -1.22 -4.84 -1.72
N ARG A 117 -0.31 -4.16 -2.40
CA ARG A 117 1.09 -4.06 -1.98
C ARG A 117 1.24 -3.07 -0.82
N VAL A 118 1.97 -3.50 0.20
CA VAL A 118 2.35 -2.66 1.34
C VAL A 118 3.64 -1.91 0.99
N LEU A 119 3.62 -0.58 1.08
CA LEU A 119 4.78 0.27 0.82
C LEU A 119 5.62 0.47 2.08
N ALA A 120 4.96 0.69 3.20
CA ALA A 120 5.61 0.94 4.49
C ALA A 120 4.71 0.54 5.64
N ILE A 121 5.34 0.16 6.75
CA ILE A 121 4.70 0.00 8.06
C ILE A 121 5.40 0.96 9.01
N ASP A 122 4.65 1.87 9.62
CA ASP A 122 5.15 2.78 10.64
C ASP A 122 4.57 2.41 12.00
N GLN A 123 5.42 2.43 13.02
CA GLN A 123 5.07 2.08 14.39
C GLN A 123 5.46 3.25 15.29
N THR A 124 4.46 3.92 15.84
CA THR A 124 4.69 4.97 16.83
C THR A 124 4.91 4.33 18.19
N ILE A 125 6.09 4.57 18.78
CA ILE A 125 6.45 4.14 20.14
C ILE A 125 6.41 5.39 21.02
N GLN A 126 5.57 5.39 22.04
CA GLN A 126 5.61 6.38 23.12
C GLN A 126 6.32 5.79 24.34
N GLU A 127 7.18 6.58 24.94
CA GLU A 127 7.83 6.30 26.20
C GLU A 127 7.06 7.04 27.31
N ASP A 128 6.59 6.33 28.32
CA ASP A 128 5.92 6.94 29.46
C ASP A 128 6.94 7.57 30.42
N GLU A 129 6.46 8.29 31.43
CA GLU A 129 7.30 8.99 32.42
C GLU A 129 8.20 8.02 33.22
N GLU A 130 7.91 6.72 33.21
CA GLU A 130 8.69 5.67 33.86
C GLU A 130 9.73 5.02 32.91
N GLY A 131 9.86 5.51 31.66
CA GLY A 131 10.80 4.97 30.66
C GLY A 131 10.32 3.68 29.99
N LYS A 132 9.06 3.27 30.20
CA LYS A 132 8.47 2.09 29.56
C LYS A 132 7.98 2.44 28.18
N LYS A 133 8.52 1.74 27.17
CA LYS A 133 8.15 1.91 25.76
C LYS A 133 6.82 1.22 25.48
N THR A 134 5.79 2.01 25.18
CA THR A 134 4.47 1.50 24.81
C THR A 134 4.22 1.79 23.33
N LYS A 135 3.80 0.76 22.58
CA LYS A 135 3.46 0.89 21.16
C LYS A 135 2.06 1.52 21.07
N VAL A 136 1.98 2.79 20.62
CA VAL A 136 0.75 3.59 20.68
C VAL A 136 -0.08 3.49 19.40
N GLY A 137 0.52 3.08 18.29
CA GLY A 137 -0.18 2.93 17.02
C GLY A 137 0.73 2.37 15.96
N ALA A 138 0.10 1.87 14.91
CA ALA A 138 0.79 1.49 13.69
C ALA A 138 -0.04 1.96 12.49
N THR A 139 0.64 2.38 11.44
CA THR A 139 0.03 2.69 10.15
C THR A 139 0.65 1.83 9.07
N ALA A 140 -0.19 1.33 8.17
CA ALA A 140 0.26 0.70 6.93
C ALA A 140 0.03 1.66 5.77
N THR A 141 1.06 1.92 4.98
CA THR A 141 0.95 2.67 3.73
C THR A 141 0.78 1.69 2.59
N LEU A 142 -0.34 1.77 1.90
CA LEU A 142 -0.78 0.87 0.84
C LEU A 142 -0.61 1.52 -0.54
N GLU A 143 -0.25 0.71 -1.55
CA GLU A 143 -0.23 1.11 -2.96
C GLU A 143 -1.58 0.79 -3.60
N LEU A 144 -2.30 1.82 -4.00
CA LEU A 144 -3.69 1.73 -4.45
C LEU A 144 -3.89 2.41 -5.81
N THR A 145 -4.85 1.93 -6.58
CA THR A 145 -5.41 2.68 -7.70
C THR A 145 -6.24 3.87 -7.17
N PRO A 146 -6.60 4.85 -8.02
CA PRO A 146 -7.51 5.94 -7.61
C PRO A 146 -8.82 5.41 -7.03
N LEU A 147 -9.47 4.44 -7.67
CA LEU A 147 -10.72 3.85 -7.20
C LEU A 147 -10.54 3.14 -5.84
N GLN A 148 -9.49 2.34 -5.69
CA GLN A 148 -9.17 1.67 -4.42
C GLN A 148 -8.90 2.69 -3.30
N SER A 149 -8.32 3.85 -3.63
CA SER A 149 -8.09 4.93 -2.66
C SER A 149 -9.41 5.54 -2.16
N GLU A 150 -10.41 5.65 -3.02
CA GLU A 150 -11.75 6.08 -2.65
C GLU A 150 -12.44 5.03 -1.77
N ILE A 151 -12.40 3.76 -2.18
CA ILE A 151 -12.95 2.64 -1.41
C ILE A 151 -12.38 2.59 0.01
N ILE A 152 -11.05 2.63 0.16
CA ILE A 152 -10.43 2.55 1.49
C ILE A 152 -10.74 3.77 2.36
N THR A 153 -10.86 4.95 1.75
CA THR A 153 -11.19 6.18 2.46
C THR A 153 -12.61 6.13 3.04
N VAL A 154 -13.57 5.67 2.25
CA VAL A 154 -14.95 5.46 2.71
C VAL A 154 -15.00 4.34 3.75
N ALA A 155 -14.32 3.22 3.50
CA ALA A 155 -14.27 2.10 4.43
C ALA A 155 -13.69 2.50 5.79
N ALA A 156 -12.64 3.32 5.82
CA ALA A 156 -12.05 3.81 7.07
C ALA A 156 -13.00 4.64 7.93
N GLN A 157 -14.00 5.30 7.32
CA GLN A 157 -15.03 6.05 8.03
C GLN A 157 -16.18 5.16 8.53
N MET A 158 -16.47 4.07 7.82
CA MET A 158 -17.61 3.19 8.10
C MET A 158 -17.24 2.00 8.98
N ALA A 159 -15.96 1.64 9.01
CA ALA A 159 -15.47 0.45 9.70
C ALA A 159 -15.34 0.68 11.21
N ASP A 160 -15.79 -0.28 12.00
CA ASP A 160 -15.34 -0.42 13.38
C ASP A 160 -13.86 -0.86 13.41
N ARG A 161 -13.44 -1.66 12.40
CA ARG A 161 -12.08 -2.15 12.25
C ARG A 161 -11.72 -2.50 10.81
N LEU A 162 -10.49 -2.15 10.42
CA LEU A 162 -9.83 -2.64 9.23
C LEU A 162 -8.76 -3.67 9.62
N THR A 163 -8.73 -4.80 8.93
CA THR A 163 -7.77 -5.89 9.16
C THR A 163 -7.01 -6.16 7.88
N LEU A 164 -5.68 -6.29 7.97
CA LEU A 164 -4.83 -6.69 6.87
C LEU A 164 -4.52 -8.19 6.99
N ALA A 165 -4.96 -8.96 6.02
CA ALA A 165 -4.65 -10.39 5.92
C ALA A 165 -3.45 -10.58 4.97
N LEU A 166 -2.35 -11.12 5.49
CA LEU A 166 -1.14 -11.38 4.71
C LEU A 166 -1.40 -12.50 3.68
N ARG A 167 -1.07 -12.23 2.42
CA ARG A 167 -1.17 -13.22 1.34
C ARG A 167 0.11 -14.04 1.22
N SER A 168 -0.03 -15.27 0.75
CA SER A 168 1.13 -16.05 0.35
C SER A 168 1.79 -15.44 -0.90
N VAL A 169 3.12 -15.61 -1.03
CA VAL A 169 3.87 -15.13 -2.20
C VAL A 169 3.33 -15.75 -3.51
N ALA A 170 2.85 -17.00 -3.47
CA ALA A 170 2.28 -17.68 -4.62
C ALA A 170 0.96 -17.03 -5.11
N ASP A 171 0.18 -16.45 -4.21
CA ASP A 171 -1.09 -15.80 -4.54
C ASP A 171 -0.93 -14.33 -4.89
N ALA A 172 0.17 -13.70 -4.51
CA ALA A 172 0.47 -12.30 -4.82
C ALA A 172 0.61 -12.03 -6.33
N GLN A 173 0.93 -13.05 -7.12
CA GLN A 173 1.09 -12.95 -8.59
C GLN A 173 -0.25 -13.00 -9.35
N LYS A 174 -1.34 -13.39 -8.70
CA LYS A 174 -2.67 -13.47 -9.33
C LYS A 174 -3.35 -12.10 -9.30
N LYS A 175 -3.92 -11.69 -10.43
CA LYS A 175 -4.71 -10.45 -10.48
C LYS A 175 -5.94 -10.56 -9.58
N PRO A 176 -6.28 -9.52 -8.80
CA PRO A 176 -7.51 -9.49 -8.03
C PRO A 176 -8.71 -9.48 -8.98
N THR A 177 -9.76 -10.23 -8.65
CA THR A 177 -10.92 -10.42 -9.51
C THR A 177 -12.13 -9.58 -9.12
N GLU A 178 -12.18 -9.06 -7.88
CA GLU A 178 -13.33 -8.30 -7.38
C GLU A 178 -12.88 -7.28 -6.34
N GLU A 179 -13.48 -6.09 -6.40
CA GLU A 179 -13.28 -4.97 -5.46
C GLU A 179 -14.63 -4.49 -4.96
N ALA A 180 -14.65 -3.87 -3.78
CA ALA A 180 -15.87 -3.37 -3.15
C ALA A 180 -16.26 -1.98 -3.68
N ASP A 181 -16.44 -1.85 -4.99
CA ASP A 181 -16.84 -0.61 -5.66
C ASP A 181 -18.20 -0.07 -5.18
N TYR A 182 -19.05 -0.94 -4.64
CA TYR A 182 -20.34 -0.57 -4.05
C TYR A 182 -20.23 0.43 -2.89
N LEU A 183 -19.08 0.50 -2.20
CA LEU A 183 -18.85 1.45 -1.12
C LEU A 183 -18.78 2.90 -1.63
N VAL A 184 -18.32 3.10 -2.85
CA VAL A 184 -18.14 4.42 -3.45
C VAL A 184 -19.32 4.77 -4.35
N SER A 185 -19.84 3.80 -5.09
CA SER A 185 -20.93 4.04 -6.06
C SER A 185 -22.31 4.27 -5.43
N GLY A 186 -22.45 4.02 -4.12
CA GLY A 186 -23.74 4.10 -3.43
C GLY A 186 -24.76 3.03 -3.86
N TYR A 187 -24.37 2.17 -4.79
CA TYR A 187 -25.16 1.02 -5.18
C TYR A 187 -24.74 -0.17 -4.33
N GLY A 188 -25.60 -0.62 -3.41
CA GLY A 188 -25.46 -1.92 -2.75
C GLY A 188 -25.25 -3.01 -3.79
N HIS A 189 -24.68 -4.16 -3.37
CA HIS A 189 -24.48 -5.30 -4.26
C HIS A 189 -25.63 -5.40 -5.26
N ARG A 190 -25.33 -5.28 -6.55
CA ARG A 190 -26.29 -5.61 -7.60
C ARG A 190 -26.50 -7.11 -7.59
N GLY A 191 -27.26 -7.58 -6.61
CA GLY A 191 -27.78 -8.91 -6.62
C GLY A 191 -28.76 -9.03 -7.76
N THR A 192 -28.47 -9.85 -8.73
CA THR A 192 -29.47 -10.30 -9.71
C THR A 192 -30.55 -11.00 -8.91
N VAL A 193 -31.73 -10.39 -8.81
CA VAL A 193 -32.88 -11.02 -8.16
C VAL A 193 -33.45 -12.01 -9.16
N ARG A 194 -33.28 -13.31 -8.89
CA ARG A 194 -33.96 -14.38 -9.66
C ARG A 194 -35.40 -14.48 -9.18
N LEU A 195 -36.32 -13.99 -9.97
CA LEU A 195 -37.75 -14.20 -9.74
C LEU A 195 -38.14 -15.51 -10.38
N ILE A 196 -38.55 -16.51 -9.54
CA ILE A 196 -39.10 -17.79 -10.03
C ILE A 196 -40.62 -17.69 -9.92
N LYS A 197 -41.30 -17.57 -11.06
CA LYS A 197 -42.77 -17.59 -11.12
C LYS A 197 -43.22 -18.71 -12.03
N SER A 198 -43.95 -19.68 -11.48
CA SER A 198 -44.53 -20.80 -12.23
C SER A 198 -43.50 -21.65 -13.02
N GLY A 199 -42.28 -21.80 -12.50
CA GLY A 199 -41.23 -22.57 -13.17
C GLY A 199 -40.37 -21.79 -14.18
N GLU A 200 -40.69 -20.55 -14.51
CA GLU A 200 -39.87 -19.66 -15.30
C GLU A 200 -38.95 -18.82 -14.42
N VAL A 201 -37.66 -18.81 -14.76
CA VAL A 201 -36.64 -18.01 -14.06
C VAL A 201 -36.43 -16.73 -14.85
N THR A 202 -36.83 -15.60 -14.30
CA THR A 202 -36.56 -14.28 -14.85
C THR A 202 -35.50 -13.58 -14.04
N GLU A 203 -34.38 -13.18 -14.64
CA GLU A 203 -33.38 -12.33 -14.01
C GLU A 203 -33.76 -10.86 -14.16
N VAL A 204 -34.08 -10.20 -13.04
CA VAL A 204 -34.36 -8.77 -13.03
C VAL A 204 -33.16 -8.05 -12.48
N THR A 205 -32.43 -7.35 -13.35
CA THR A 205 -31.40 -6.40 -12.96
C THR A 205 -32.10 -5.11 -12.58
N GLY A 206 -32.02 -4.70 -11.32
CA GLY A 206 -32.57 -3.42 -10.89
C GLY A 206 -31.89 -2.26 -11.59
N GLN A 207 -32.56 -1.66 -12.58
CA GLN A 207 -32.23 -0.32 -13.07
C GLN A 207 -32.92 0.70 -12.18
N LYS A 208 -32.11 1.64 -11.68
CA LYS A 208 -32.59 2.99 -11.37
C LYS A 208 -31.51 3.98 -11.70
#